data_c08b83742d57500d8babe13795a8861a
#
_entry.id   c08b83742d57500d8babe13795a8861a
#
_cell.length_a   1.000
_cell.length_b   1.000
_cell.length_c   1.000
_cell.angle_alpha   90.00
_cell.angle_beta   90.00
_cell.angle_gamma   90.00
#
_symmetry.space_group_name_H-M   'P 1'
#
loop_
_entity.id
_entity.type
_entity.pdbx_description
1 polymer ?
#
loop_
_entity_poly.entity_id
_entity_poly.type
_entity_poly.pdbx_seq_one_letter_code
_entity_poly.pdbx_strand_id
1 'polypeptide(L)'
;MTAEHIWRVENRRTGRRFTADFYAVELAGGARYLRRVKNFSDEGLLLENPLADAFPGQHVELELPRQGQLPLKVEGEIVYVTPEGRIGIRVTSPLPVESLGGRIPL
;
A
#
# COMPACT_ATOMS: atom_id res chain seq x y z
N MET A 1 -0.52 26.58 -5.54
CA MET A 1 -0.06 25.30 -5.00
C MET A 1 -0.86 24.17 -5.64
N THR A 2 -0.19 23.14 -6.11
CA THR A 2 -0.85 22.01 -6.74
C THR A 2 -1.36 21.03 -5.68
N ALA A 3 -2.35 20.22 -6.04
CA ALA A 3 -2.85 19.17 -5.17
C ALA A 3 -1.73 18.17 -4.83
N GLU A 4 -0.85 17.92 -5.77
CA GLU A 4 0.29 17.04 -5.56
C GLU A 4 1.22 17.55 -4.47
N HIS A 5 1.48 18.84 -4.48
CA HIS A 5 2.33 19.46 -3.45
C HIS A 5 1.68 19.35 -2.07
N ILE A 6 0.39 19.60 -1.99
CA ILE A 6 -0.33 19.50 -0.74
C ILE A 6 -0.27 18.08 -0.19
N TRP A 7 -0.48 17.10 -1.05
CA TRP A 7 -0.42 15.70 -0.67
C TRP A 7 0.94 15.34 -0.08
N ARG A 8 2.03 15.79 -0.70
CA ARG A 8 3.36 15.46 -0.20
C ARG A 8 3.65 16.07 1.16
N VAL A 9 3.17 17.28 1.40
CA VAL A 9 3.34 17.91 2.71
C VAL A 9 2.62 17.13 3.79
N GLU A 10 1.37 16.77 3.54
CA GLU A 10 0.60 15.98 4.48
C GLU A 10 1.24 14.62 4.73
N ASN A 11 1.69 13.97 3.68
CA ASN A 11 2.30 12.65 3.79
C ASN A 11 3.54 12.69 4.67
N ARG A 12 4.34 13.75 4.58
CA ARG A 12 5.52 13.87 5.42
C ARG A 12 5.19 14.07 6.90
N ARG A 13 4.05 14.70 7.20
CA ARG A 13 3.65 14.92 8.58
C ARG A 13 3.03 13.70 9.23
N THR A 14 2.25 12.94 8.47
CA THR A 14 1.49 11.83 9.00
C THR A 14 1.96 10.48 8.49
N GLY A 15 2.65 10.49 7.37
CA GLY A 15 2.97 9.28 6.65
C GLY A 15 4.28 8.62 7.06
N ARG A 16 4.51 8.47 8.38
CA ARG A 16 5.69 7.72 8.82
C ARG A 16 5.65 6.34 8.21
N ARG A 17 6.74 5.96 7.54
CA ARG A 17 6.79 4.69 6.86
C ARG A 17 7.51 3.66 7.71
N PHE A 18 7.10 2.40 7.55
CA PHE A 18 7.66 1.27 8.25
C PHE A 18 8.10 0.21 7.25
N THR A 19 9.19 -0.47 7.53
CA THR A 19 9.57 -1.63 6.72
C THR A 19 8.50 -2.69 6.88
N ALA A 20 8.21 -3.39 5.78
CA ALA A 20 7.24 -4.45 5.79
C ALA A 20 7.94 -5.79 5.73
N ASP A 21 7.31 -6.79 6.35
CA ASP A 21 7.80 -8.16 6.36
C ASP A 21 6.63 -9.09 6.07
N PHE A 22 5.85 -8.74 5.02
CA PHE A 22 4.69 -9.54 4.68
C PHE A 22 4.33 -9.36 3.22
N TYR A 23 3.45 -10.25 2.75
CA TYR A 23 2.86 -10.18 1.42
C TYR A 23 1.40 -9.77 1.55
N ALA A 24 0.98 -8.89 0.67
CA ALA A 24 -0.44 -8.59 0.47
C ALA A 24 -0.99 -9.56 -0.57
N VAL A 25 -2.30 -9.80 -0.52
CA VAL A 25 -2.99 -10.52 -1.57
C VAL A 25 -3.80 -9.51 -2.37
N GLU A 26 -3.49 -9.37 -3.65
CA GLU A 26 -4.25 -8.51 -4.53
C GLU A 26 -5.39 -9.30 -5.14
N LEU A 27 -6.60 -8.76 -5.07
CA LEU A 27 -7.81 -9.39 -5.61
C LEU A 27 -8.12 -8.72 -6.94
N ALA A 28 -8.09 -9.48 -8.02
CA ALA A 28 -8.32 -8.92 -9.35
C ALA A 28 -9.02 -9.94 -10.23
N GLY A 29 -10.22 -9.60 -10.70
CA GLY A 29 -10.96 -10.44 -11.64
C GLY A 29 -11.24 -11.84 -11.13
N GLY A 30 -11.46 -12.02 -9.85
CA GLY A 30 -11.70 -13.33 -9.25
C GLY A 30 -10.44 -14.12 -8.94
N ALA A 31 -9.27 -13.58 -9.27
CA ALA A 31 -8.00 -14.22 -8.98
C ALA A 31 -7.33 -13.53 -7.78
N ARG A 32 -6.37 -14.22 -7.18
CA ARG A 32 -5.63 -13.75 -6.01
C ARG A 32 -4.14 -13.80 -6.33
N TYR A 33 -3.46 -12.68 -6.12
CA TYR A 33 -2.04 -12.56 -6.45
C TYR A 33 -1.25 -12.11 -5.24
N LEU A 34 -0.18 -12.81 -4.92
CA LEU A 34 0.72 -12.40 -3.85
C LEU A 34 1.57 -11.21 -4.31
N ARG A 35 1.64 -10.19 -3.47
CA ARG A 35 2.44 -8.99 -3.74
C ARG A 35 3.30 -8.70 -2.52
N ARG A 36 4.60 -8.62 -2.71
CA ARG A 36 5.49 -8.27 -1.61
C ARG A 36 5.30 -6.81 -1.24
N VAL A 37 5.08 -6.56 0.04
CA VAL A 37 5.00 -5.19 0.55
C VAL A 37 6.40 -4.76 0.96
N LYS A 38 6.88 -3.68 0.37
CA LYS A 38 8.20 -3.16 0.65
C LYS A 38 8.20 -2.30 1.91
N ASN A 39 7.24 -1.42 1.99
CA ASN A 39 7.03 -0.58 3.17
C ASN A 39 5.59 -0.08 3.16
N PHE A 40 5.18 0.48 4.27
CA PHE A 40 3.82 0.99 4.41
C PHE A 40 3.76 2.10 5.45
N SER A 41 2.66 2.84 5.42
CA SER A 41 2.30 3.83 6.43
C SER A 41 0.81 3.72 6.66
N ASP A 42 0.25 4.57 7.50
CA ASP A 42 -1.20 4.61 7.66
C ASP A 42 -1.92 5.06 6.39
N GLU A 43 -1.23 5.71 5.46
CA GLU A 43 -1.84 6.25 4.25
C GLU A 43 -1.67 5.36 3.02
N GLY A 44 -0.75 4.42 3.04
CA GLY A 44 -0.54 3.61 1.85
C GLY A 44 0.56 2.58 1.96
N LEU A 45 0.80 1.91 0.82
CA LEU A 45 1.77 0.83 0.72
C LEU A 45 2.61 1.01 -0.54
N LEU A 46 3.82 0.47 -0.47
CA LEU A 46 4.67 0.30 -1.64
C LEU A 46 4.77 -1.20 -1.92
N LEU A 47 4.30 -1.62 -3.09
CA LEU A 47 4.32 -3.04 -3.49
C LEU A 47 5.39 -3.28 -4.54
N GLU A 48 5.95 -4.48 -4.52
CA GLU A 48 6.85 -4.97 -5.57
C GLU A 48 6.08 -5.94 -6.47
N ASN A 49 6.60 -6.14 -7.67
CA ASN A 49 6.06 -7.07 -8.67
C ASN A 49 4.59 -6.83 -8.99
N PRO A 50 4.25 -5.64 -9.47
CA PRO A 50 2.87 -5.35 -9.86
C PRO A 50 2.47 -6.14 -11.09
N LEU A 51 1.17 -6.19 -11.36
CA LEU A 51 0.68 -6.70 -12.63
C LEU A 51 1.25 -5.83 -13.76
N ALA A 52 1.48 -6.47 -14.92
CA ALA A 52 2.15 -5.79 -16.02
C ALA A 52 1.38 -4.57 -16.52
N ASP A 53 0.07 -4.55 -16.32
CA ASP A 53 -0.80 -3.47 -16.79
C ASP A 53 -1.20 -2.49 -15.69
N ALA A 54 -0.48 -2.47 -14.57
CA ALA A 54 -0.76 -1.52 -13.51
C ALA A 54 -0.52 -0.08 -13.98
N PHE A 55 -1.41 0.83 -13.62
CA PHE A 55 -1.29 2.23 -14.02
C PHE A 55 -1.87 3.16 -12.94
N PRO A 56 -1.37 4.39 -12.87
CA PRO A 56 -1.88 5.37 -11.90
C PRO A 56 -3.38 5.63 -12.11
N GLY A 57 -4.10 5.73 -11.00
CA GLY A 57 -5.54 5.91 -11.01
C GLY A 57 -6.32 4.61 -10.91
N GLN A 58 -5.65 3.49 -11.09
CA GLN A 58 -6.31 2.19 -11.03
C GLN A 58 -6.73 1.87 -9.59
N HIS A 59 -7.98 1.44 -9.43
CA HIS A 59 -8.49 0.97 -8.15
C HIS A 59 -7.95 -0.43 -7.87
N VAL A 60 -7.59 -0.69 -6.61
CA VAL A 60 -7.08 -1.99 -6.20
C VAL A 60 -7.75 -2.43 -4.91
N GLU A 61 -7.88 -3.75 -4.75
CA GLU A 61 -8.37 -4.36 -3.52
C GLU A 61 -7.29 -5.31 -3.02
N LEU A 62 -6.99 -5.22 -1.74
CA LEU A 62 -5.93 -6.00 -1.12
C LEU A 62 -6.43 -6.65 0.16
N GLU A 63 -5.79 -7.77 0.52
CA GLU A 63 -5.91 -8.34 1.85
C GLU A 63 -4.54 -8.30 2.50
N LEU A 64 -4.48 -7.78 3.71
CA LEU A 64 -3.23 -7.66 4.46
C LEU A 64 -3.29 -8.58 5.67
N PRO A 65 -2.23 -9.34 5.94
CA PRO A 65 -2.21 -10.24 7.09
C PRO A 65 -2.14 -9.45 8.40
N ARG A 66 -2.82 -9.93 9.41
CA ARG A 66 -2.76 -9.37 10.77
C ARG A 66 -2.49 -10.51 11.74
N GLN A 67 -1.63 -10.24 12.73
CA GLN A 67 -1.31 -11.26 13.72
C GLN A 67 -2.53 -11.58 14.59
N GLY A 68 -2.88 -12.87 14.67
CA GLY A 68 -3.97 -13.32 15.53
C GLY A 68 -5.35 -12.87 15.12
N GLN A 69 -5.52 -12.35 13.89
CA GLN A 69 -6.80 -11.86 13.41
C GLN A 69 -7.00 -12.25 11.97
N LEU A 70 -8.24 -12.11 11.51
CA LEU A 70 -8.54 -12.30 10.09
C LEU A 70 -7.82 -11.24 9.27
N PRO A 71 -7.47 -11.56 8.00
CA PRO A 71 -6.85 -10.57 7.12
C PRO A 71 -7.71 -9.32 7.00
N LEU A 72 -7.03 -8.20 6.85
CA LEU A 72 -7.68 -6.90 6.70
C LEU A 72 -7.93 -6.64 5.22
N LYS A 73 -9.17 -6.39 4.85
CA LYS A 73 -9.50 -5.97 3.49
C LYS A 73 -9.26 -4.48 3.34
N VAL A 74 -8.57 -4.12 2.28
CA VAL A 74 -8.16 -2.75 2.04
C VAL A 74 -8.48 -2.38 0.60
N GLU A 75 -9.01 -1.19 0.41
CA GLU A 75 -9.20 -0.61 -0.91
C GLU A 75 -8.26 0.57 -1.08
N GLY A 76 -7.77 0.75 -2.29
CA GLY A 76 -6.88 1.85 -2.57
C GLY A 76 -6.79 2.16 -4.04
N GLU A 77 -5.89 3.06 -4.35
CA GLU A 77 -5.68 3.55 -5.69
C GLU A 77 -4.18 3.60 -5.96
N ILE A 78 -3.77 3.15 -7.13
CA ILE A 78 -2.38 3.27 -7.56
C ILE A 78 -2.10 4.74 -7.84
N VAL A 79 -1.11 5.30 -7.14
CA VAL A 79 -0.74 6.71 -7.34
C VAL A 79 0.51 6.87 -8.20
N TYR A 80 1.36 5.84 -8.27
CA TYR A 80 2.49 5.86 -9.19
C TYR A 80 2.98 4.43 -9.46
N VAL A 81 3.68 4.29 -10.58
CA VAL A 81 4.37 3.05 -10.95
C VAL A 81 5.79 3.43 -11.30
N THR A 82 6.76 2.75 -10.72
CA THR A 82 8.17 3.03 -10.98
C THR A 82 8.71 2.17 -12.11
N PRO A 83 9.79 2.61 -12.78
CA PRO A 83 10.43 1.78 -13.80
C PRO A 83 10.94 0.44 -13.28
N GLU A 84 11.25 0.35 -11.98
CA GLU A 84 11.72 -0.89 -11.36
C GLU A 84 10.60 -1.88 -11.07
N GLY A 85 9.36 -1.52 -11.36
CA GLY A 85 8.24 -2.41 -11.15
C GLY A 85 7.66 -2.35 -9.75
N ARG A 86 7.71 -1.19 -9.12
CA ARG A 86 7.05 -0.97 -7.83
C ARG A 86 5.82 -0.12 -8.03
N ILE A 87 4.80 -0.33 -7.21
CA ILE A 87 3.60 0.50 -7.24
C ILE A 87 3.36 1.12 -5.87
N GLY A 88 3.09 2.42 -5.89
CA GLY A 88 2.64 3.13 -4.70
C GLY A 88 1.13 3.15 -4.67
N ILE A 89 0.55 2.72 -3.55
CA ILE A 89 -0.89 2.67 -3.37
C ILE A 89 -1.28 3.56 -2.22
N ARG A 90 -2.27 4.41 -2.45
CA ARG A 90 -2.91 5.19 -1.39
C ARG A 90 -4.20 4.50 -1.01
N VAL A 91 -4.36 4.24 0.30
CA VAL A 91 -5.55 3.55 0.79
C VAL A 91 -6.68 4.53 1.07
N THR A 92 -7.93 4.05 0.98
CA THR A 92 -9.11 4.88 1.20
C THR A 92 -9.38 5.13 2.68
N SER A 93 -8.91 4.25 3.55
CA SER A 93 -9.04 4.40 5.00
C SER A 93 -7.70 4.13 5.66
N PRO A 94 -7.36 4.82 6.73
CA PRO A 94 -6.06 4.64 7.38
C PRO A 94 -5.79 3.20 7.76
N LEU A 95 -4.55 2.76 7.57
CA LEU A 95 -4.13 1.41 7.93
C LEU A 95 -3.79 1.35 9.42
N PRO A 96 -4.15 0.23 10.09
CA PRO A 96 -3.77 0.02 11.48
C PRO A 96 -2.31 -0.45 11.56
N VAL A 97 -1.37 0.49 11.47
CA VAL A 97 0.05 0.16 11.31
C VAL A 97 0.58 -0.78 12.40
N GLU A 98 0.09 -0.66 13.63
CA GLU A 98 0.56 -1.53 14.70
C GLU A 98 0.15 -2.98 14.48
N SER A 99 -1.09 -3.22 14.05
CA SER A 99 -1.54 -4.60 13.79
C SER A 99 -0.87 -5.20 12.56
N LEU A 100 -0.25 -4.38 11.73
CA LEU A 100 0.51 -4.84 10.57
C LEU A 100 2.00 -4.95 10.87
N GLY A 101 2.40 -4.80 12.12
CA GLY A 101 3.79 -4.93 12.50
C GLY A 101 4.63 -3.67 12.31
N GLY A 102 4.00 -2.51 12.31
CA GLY A 102 4.68 -1.24 12.11
C GLY A 102 5.47 -0.80 13.33
N ARG A 103 6.57 -1.49 13.61
CA ARG A 103 7.41 -1.22 14.78
C ARG A 103 8.76 -0.64 14.44
N ILE A 104 9.20 -0.79 13.21
CA ILE A 104 10.53 -0.37 12.77
C ILE A 104 10.35 0.70 11.71
N PRO A 105 10.48 1.97 12.08
CA PRO A 105 10.36 3.05 11.09
C PRO A 105 11.54 3.04 10.14
N LEU A 106 11.27 3.47 8.93
CA LEU A 106 12.32 3.65 7.93
C LEU A 106 13.16 4.88 8.24
#